data_f40dc8efe13c58f7b4231121481072a1
#
_entry.id   f40dc8efe13c58f7b4231121481072a1
#
_cell.length_a   1.000
_cell.length_b   1.000
_cell.length_c   1.000
_cell.angle_alpha   90.00
_cell.angle_beta   90.00
_cell.angle_gamma   90.00
#
_symmetry.space_group_name_H-M   'P 1'
#
loop_
_entity.id
_entity.type
_entity.pdbx_description
1 polymer ?
#
loop_
_entity_poly.entity_id
_entity_poly.type
_entity_poly.pdbx_seq_one_letter_code
_entity_poly.pdbx_strand_id
1 'polypeptide(L)'
;MDFRLRQATPEDAEAVVLMQTLAHEECYRHLLSPGFFERRRAGIPERVERRRPFLDTREPRILAFDADNRLVGYADAGPGREDDAPEALELYAIYTLRRTYGTGLGAALVGAAVGSRPAYLWVLEDNPRALAFYRKQGFQPDGKRNTLPPEWEALPELRLVRRAEEATGS
;
A
#
# COMPACT_ATOMS: atom_id res chain seq x y z
N MET A 1 19.65 5.85 -4.77
CA MET A 1 19.31 6.23 -3.37
C MET A 1 19.26 4.95 -2.57
N ASP A 2 19.98 4.87 -1.47
CA ASP A 2 20.05 3.66 -0.65
C ASP A 2 18.89 3.67 0.35
N PHE A 3 18.21 2.54 0.44
CA PHE A 3 17.09 2.33 1.37
C PHE A 3 17.38 1.15 2.27
N ARG A 4 17.02 1.27 3.53
CA ARG A 4 17.02 0.15 4.47
C ARG A 4 15.58 -0.30 4.71
N LEU A 5 15.30 -1.57 4.47
CA LEU A 5 14.00 -2.19 4.73
C LEU A 5 14.07 -3.01 6.01
N ARG A 6 12.99 -3.01 6.80
CA ARG A 6 12.81 -3.91 7.94
C ARG A 6 11.33 -4.16 8.23
N GLN A 7 11.06 -5.22 8.97
CA GLN A 7 9.73 -5.46 9.55
C GLN A 7 9.40 -4.37 10.56
N ALA A 8 8.15 -3.91 10.56
CA ALA A 8 7.63 -3.00 11.56
C ALA A 8 7.39 -3.70 12.90
N THR A 9 7.37 -2.90 13.96
CA THR A 9 6.95 -3.30 15.30
C THR A 9 5.83 -2.37 15.79
N PRO A 10 5.09 -2.71 16.85
CA PRO A 10 4.04 -1.83 17.41
C PRO A 10 4.52 -0.42 17.77
N GLU A 11 5.79 -0.25 18.12
CA GLU A 11 6.40 1.04 18.45
C GLU A 11 6.49 1.98 17.24
N ASP A 12 6.46 1.44 16.02
CA ASP A 12 6.49 2.22 14.78
C ASP A 12 5.14 2.86 14.42
N ALA A 13 4.07 2.55 15.15
CA ALA A 13 2.70 2.93 14.78
C ALA A 13 2.53 4.42 14.51
N GLU A 14 3.08 5.28 15.37
CA GLU A 14 3.01 6.74 15.19
C GLU A 14 3.73 7.19 13.93
N ALA A 15 4.98 6.75 13.75
CA ALA A 15 5.77 7.12 12.57
C ALA A 15 5.10 6.67 11.26
N VAL A 16 4.52 5.47 11.25
CA VAL A 16 3.79 4.95 10.08
C VAL A 16 2.54 5.78 9.80
N VAL A 17 1.74 6.12 10.81
CA VAL A 17 0.52 6.92 10.64
C VAL A 17 0.84 8.33 10.15
N LEU A 18 1.88 8.97 10.69
CA LEU A 18 2.32 10.29 10.24
C LEU A 18 2.81 10.25 8.79
N MET A 19 3.65 9.28 8.44
CA MET A 19 4.13 9.10 7.06
C MET A 19 2.97 8.80 6.10
N GLN A 20 2.04 7.91 6.47
CA GLN A 20 0.86 7.60 5.68
C GLN A 20 -0.01 8.83 5.43
N THR A 21 -0.20 9.68 6.46
CA THR A 21 -0.98 10.91 6.33
C THR A 21 -0.36 11.83 5.29
N LEU A 22 0.95 12.04 5.35
CA LEU A 22 1.68 12.83 4.36
C LEU A 22 1.60 12.21 2.95
N ALA A 23 1.82 10.90 2.84
CA ALA A 23 1.76 10.20 1.57
C ALA A 23 0.36 10.29 0.91
N HIS A 24 -0.72 10.22 1.70
CA HIS A 24 -2.08 10.42 1.20
C HIS A 24 -2.28 11.83 0.65
N GLU A 25 -1.79 12.85 1.34
CA GLU A 25 -1.86 14.24 0.84
C GLU A 25 -1.09 14.41 -0.47
N GLU A 26 0.11 13.84 -0.56
CA GLU A 26 0.92 13.91 -1.77
C GLU A 26 0.30 13.15 -2.95
N CYS A 27 -0.35 12.00 -2.67
CA CYS A 27 -0.88 11.07 -3.67
C CYS A 27 -2.28 11.46 -4.16
N TYR A 28 -3.14 11.92 -3.25
CA TYR A 28 -4.59 12.01 -3.49
C TYR A 28 -5.16 13.43 -3.45
N ARG A 29 -4.31 14.47 -3.37
CA ARG A 29 -4.77 15.87 -3.33
C ARG A 29 -5.68 16.26 -4.51
N HIS A 30 -5.52 15.61 -5.65
CA HIS A 30 -6.32 15.85 -6.85
C HIS A 30 -7.63 15.05 -6.90
N LEU A 31 -7.83 14.09 -5.98
CA LEU A 31 -8.99 13.20 -5.95
C LEU A 31 -9.89 13.42 -4.73
N LEU A 32 -9.34 13.88 -3.62
CA LEU A 32 -10.03 13.99 -2.34
C LEU A 32 -10.11 15.45 -1.88
N SER A 33 -11.18 15.79 -1.19
CA SER A 33 -11.43 17.14 -0.73
C SER A 33 -10.45 17.59 0.38
N PRO A 34 -10.25 18.90 0.59
CA PRO A 34 -9.51 19.41 1.75
C PRO A 34 -10.04 18.87 3.08
N GLY A 35 -11.36 18.75 3.23
CA GLY A 35 -12.00 18.21 4.42
C GLY A 35 -11.62 16.75 4.71
N PHE A 36 -11.38 15.94 3.69
CA PHE A 36 -10.84 14.60 3.89
C PHE A 36 -9.49 14.64 4.62
N PHE A 37 -8.56 15.45 4.14
CA PHE A 37 -7.22 15.54 4.75
C PHE A 37 -7.26 16.16 6.16
N GLU A 38 -8.14 17.12 6.42
CA GLU A 38 -8.37 17.67 7.74
C GLU A 38 -8.84 16.60 8.73
N ARG A 39 -9.84 15.79 8.35
CA ARG A 39 -10.31 14.65 9.16
C ARG A 39 -9.21 13.61 9.38
N ARG A 40 -8.39 13.33 8.35
CA ARG A 40 -7.26 12.38 8.48
C ARG A 40 -6.23 12.87 9.48
N ARG A 41 -5.91 14.17 9.50
CA ARG A 41 -4.98 14.74 10.48
C ARG A 41 -5.59 14.75 11.89
N ALA A 42 -6.84 15.16 12.03
CA ALA A 42 -7.53 15.14 13.31
C ALA A 42 -7.62 13.72 13.91
N GLY A 43 -7.77 12.69 13.08
CA GLY A 43 -7.86 11.30 13.50
C GLY A 43 -6.51 10.60 13.74
N ILE A 44 -5.38 11.29 13.72
CA ILE A 44 -4.06 10.67 13.93
C ILE A 44 -3.98 9.87 15.23
N PRO A 45 -4.39 10.38 16.41
CA PRO A 45 -4.29 9.62 17.65
C PRO A 45 -5.04 8.28 17.61
N GLU A 46 -6.27 8.27 17.13
CA GLU A 46 -7.08 7.04 17.01
C GLU A 46 -6.48 6.06 15.99
N ARG A 47 -5.92 6.57 14.90
CA ARG A 47 -5.26 5.76 13.88
C ARG A 47 -3.99 5.11 14.41
N VAL A 48 -3.25 5.80 15.26
CA VAL A 48 -2.06 5.25 15.95
C VAL A 48 -2.47 4.08 16.85
N GLU A 49 -3.51 4.25 17.67
CA GLU A 49 -3.99 3.18 18.55
C GLU A 49 -4.47 1.94 17.78
N ARG A 50 -5.15 2.13 16.65
CA ARG A 50 -5.55 1.01 15.77
C ARG A 50 -4.36 0.37 15.03
N ARG A 51 -3.34 1.16 14.73
CA ARG A 51 -2.15 0.67 14.02
C ARG A 51 -1.28 -0.24 14.86
N ARG A 52 -1.18 0.00 16.17
CA ARG A 52 -0.34 -0.79 17.08
C ARG A 52 -0.60 -2.29 17.00
N PRO A 53 -1.81 -2.81 17.27
CA PRO A 53 -2.09 -4.24 17.18
C PRO A 53 -1.97 -4.77 15.75
N PHE A 54 -2.23 -3.95 14.73
CA PHE A 54 -2.05 -4.35 13.33
C PHE A 54 -0.58 -4.59 12.97
N LEU A 55 0.36 -3.95 13.65
CA LEU A 55 1.79 -4.17 13.47
C LEU A 55 2.33 -5.33 14.32
N ASP A 56 1.58 -5.80 15.31
CA ASP A 56 1.93 -6.95 16.14
C ASP A 56 1.60 -8.27 15.44
N THR A 57 2.39 -8.59 14.43
CA THR A 57 2.14 -9.75 13.57
C THR A 57 3.42 -10.25 12.92
N ARG A 58 3.39 -11.50 12.44
CA ARG A 58 4.43 -12.07 11.58
C ARG A 58 4.19 -11.82 10.10
N GLU A 59 2.98 -11.35 9.74
CA GLU A 59 2.68 -10.96 8.37
C GLU A 59 3.54 -9.78 7.93
N PRO A 60 3.87 -9.66 6.63
CA PRO A 60 4.72 -8.57 6.14
C PRO A 60 4.13 -7.18 6.45
N ARG A 61 4.86 -6.43 7.24
CA ARG A 61 4.67 -5.01 7.56
C ARG A 61 6.02 -4.33 7.36
N ILE A 62 6.33 -4.01 6.12
CA ILE A 62 7.67 -3.60 5.73
C ILE A 62 7.79 -2.09 5.76
N LEU A 63 8.78 -1.58 6.47
CA LEU A 63 9.13 -0.16 6.53
C LEU A 63 10.40 0.11 5.72
N ALA A 64 10.44 1.28 5.08
CA ALA A 64 11.58 1.74 4.32
C ALA A 64 12.11 3.05 4.88
N PHE A 65 13.41 3.07 5.16
CA PHE A 65 14.13 4.23 5.68
C PHE A 65 15.18 4.70 4.68
N ASP A 66 15.32 6.01 4.54
CA ASP A 66 16.39 6.62 3.74
C ASP A 66 17.74 6.64 4.50
N ALA A 67 18.77 7.22 3.85
CA ALA A 67 20.12 7.33 4.44
C ALA A 67 20.15 8.16 5.72
N ASP A 68 19.22 9.10 5.90
CA ASP A 68 19.07 9.90 7.10
C ASP A 68 18.22 9.23 8.19
N ASN A 69 17.91 7.93 8.02
CA ASN A 69 17.05 7.16 8.91
C ASN A 69 15.62 7.70 9.05
N ARG A 70 15.10 8.37 8.02
CA ARG A 70 13.71 8.85 7.98
C ARG A 70 12.83 7.80 7.31
N LEU A 71 11.66 7.54 7.87
CA LEU A 71 10.66 6.67 7.28
C LEU A 71 10.11 7.32 5.99
N VAL A 72 10.25 6.63 4.86
CA VAL A 72 9.91 7.17 3.52
C VAL A 72 8.94 6.29 2.75
N GLY A 73 8.62 5.12 3.27
CA GLY A 73 7.66 4.21 2.65
C GLY A 73 7.34 3.02 3.55
N TYR A 74 6.22 2.37 3.25
CA TYR A 74 5.86 1.11 3.86
C TYR A 74 5.01 0.26 2.91
N ALA A 75 4.96 -1.05 3.18
CA ALA A 75 4.05 -1.98 2.54
C ALA A 75 3.49 -2.96 3.56
N ASP A 76 2.19 -3.22 3.46
CA ASP A 76 1.47 -4.19 4.27
C ASP A 76 0.90 -5.29 3.38
N ALA A 77 1.11 -6.54 3.73
CA ALA A 77 0.55 -7.70 3.04
C ALA A 77 0.11 -8.77 4.04
N GLY A 78 -0.70 -9.70 3.57
CA GLY A 78 -1.17 -10.83 4.38
C GLY A 78 -2.25 -11.63 3.66
N PRO A 79 -2.95 -12.52 4.38
CA PRO A 79 -4.05 -13.29 3.81
C PRO A 79 -5.10 -12.41 3.13
N GLY A 80 -5.64 -12.87 2.01
CA GLY A 80 -6.75 -12.22 1.32
C GLY A 80 -7.95 -12.05 2.25
N ARG A 81 -8.57 -10.87 2.22
CA ARG A 81 -9.66 -10.47 3.13
C ARG A 81 -11.06 -10.59 2.51
N GLU A 82 -11.14 -10.99 1.26
CA GLU A 82 -12.40 -11.16 0.54
C GLU A 82 -12.81 -12.63 0.47
N ASP A 83 -14.11 -12.90 0.53
CA ASP A 83 -14.67 -14.25 0.38
C ASP A 83 -14.39 -14.83 -1.01
N ASP A 84 -14.33 -13.98 -2.04
CA ASP A 84 -13.99 -14.32 -3.42
C ASP A 84 -12.58 -13.91 -3.82
N ALA A 85 -11.64 -13.88 -2.86
CA ALA A 85 -10.25 -13.55 -3.11
C ALA A 85 -9.69 -14.36 -4.29
N PRO A 86 -9.12 -13.69 -5.32
CA PRO A 86 -8.61 -14.38 -6.50
C PRO A 86 -7.30 -15.11 -6.23
N GLU A 87 -6.59 -14.72 -5.17
CA GLU A 87 -5.34 -15.30 -4.69
C GLU A 87 -5.32 -15.31 -3.16
N ALA A 88 -4.54 -16.20 -2.57
CA ALA A 88 -4.46 -16.32 -1.11
C ALA A 88 -3.78 -15.11 -0.43
N LEU A 89 -2.96 -14.35 -1.16
CA LEU A 89 -2.18 -13.23 -0.65
C LEU A 89 -2.73 -11.91 -1.17
N GLU A 90 -2.88 -10.93 -0.28
CA GLU A 90 -3.29 -9.58 -0.61
C GLU A 90 -2.19 -8.57 -0.22
N LEU A 91 -1.84 -7.67 -1.13
CA LEU A 91 -1.08 -6.48 -0.82
C LEU A 91 -2.06 -5.40 -0.34
N TYR A 92 -2.15 -5.22 0.98
CA TYR A 92 -3.15 -4.32 1.60
C TYR A 92 -2.88 -2.85 1.32
N ALA A 93 -1.62 -2.46 1.34
CA ALA A 93 -1.20 -1.08 1.13
C ALA A 93 0.27 -1.01 0.71
N ILE A 94 0.59 -0.02 -0.09
CA ILE A 94 1.96 0.44 -0.33
C ILE A 94 1.92 1.96 -0.52
N TYR A 95 2.71 2.65 0.26
CA TYR A 95 2.87 4.10 0.15
C TYR A 95 4.34 4.48 0.23
N THR A 96 4.72 5.44 -0.59
CA THR A 96 6.04 6.07 -0.56
C THR A 96 5.89 7.57 -0.68
N LEU A 97 6.79 8.33 -0.07
CA LEU A 97 6.80 9.78 -0.21
C LEU A 97 7.21 10.20 -1.63
N ARG A 98 6.63 11.29 -2.12
CA ARG A 98 6.86 11.79 -3.49
C ARG A 98 8.34 11.91 -3.84
N ARG A 99 9.18 12.36 -2.89
CA ARG A 99 10.62 12.52 -3.09
C ARG A 99 11.37 11.23 -3.40
N THR A 100 10.75 10.07 -3.20
CA THR A 100 11.32 8.75 -3.51
C THR A 100 10.78 8.14 -4.80
N TYR A 101 9.94 8.86 -5.55
CA TYR A 101 9.40 8.36 -6.80
C TYR A 101 10.50 8.15 -7.85
N GLY A 102 10.43 7.06 -8.59
CA GLY A 102 11.40 6.73 -9.62
C GLY A 102 12.74 6.15 -9.11
N THR A 103 12.91 5.98 -7.79
CA THR A 103 14.15 5.46 -7.19
C THR A 103 14.20 3.93 -7.08
N GLY A 104 13.12 3.22 -7.43
CA GLY A 104 13.02 1.77 -7.23
C GLY A 104 12.44 1.36 -5.87
N LEU A 105 12.20 2.31 -4.94
CA LEU A 105 11.70 1.99 -3.60
C LEU A 105 10.39 1.21 -3.63
N GLY A 106 9.43 1.61 -4.47
CA GLY A 106 8.15 0.90 -4.59
C GLY A 106 8.32 -0.56 -4.96
N ALA A 107 9.19 -0.84 -5.95
CA ALA A 107 9.49 -2.21 -6.36
C ALA A 107 10.17 -3.02 -5.24
N ALA A 108 11.09 -2.40 -4.50
CA ALA A 108 11.74 -3.04 -3.36
C ALA A 108 10.74 -3.39 -2.25
N LEU A 109 9.77 -2.51 -1.96
CA LEU A 109 8.71 -2.75 -0.98
C LEU A 109 7.77 -3.88 -1.43
N VAL A 110 7.34 -3.91 -2.70
CA VAL A 110 6.55 -5.03 -3.25
C VAL A 110 7.33 -6.33 -3.13
N GLY A 111 8.61 -6.33 -3.51
CA GLY A 111 9.49 -7.49 -3.41
C GLY A 111 9.60 -8.02 -1.97
N ALA A 112 9.75 -7.12 -0.99
CA ALA A 112 9.85 -7.50 0.42
C ALA A 112 8.51 -7.99 1.01
N ALA A 113 7.37 -7.42 0.59
CA ALA A 113 6.06 -7.75 1.13
C ALA A 113 5.45 -9.01 0.51
N VAL A 114 5.50 -9.15 -0.80
CA VAL A 114 4.83 -10.25 -1.53
C VAL A 114 5.78 -11.07 -2.41
N GLY A 115 7.00 -10.59 -2.64
CA GLY A 115 7.96 -11.27 -3.54
C GLY A 115 7.40 -11.40 -4.94
N SER A 116 7.66 -12.54 -5.58
CA SER A 116 7.10 -12.93 -6.88
C SER A 116 5.81 -13.76 -6.77
N ARG A 117 5.29 -13.97 -5.55
CA ARG A 117 4.11 -14.81 -5.30
C ARG A 117 2.86 -14.24 -5.98
N PRO A 118 1.91 -15.11 -6.39
CA PRO A 118 0.57 -14.69 -6.77
C PRO A 118 -0.06 -13.85 -5.66
N ALA A 119 -0.68 -12.75 -6.03
CA ALA A 119 -1.28 -11.81 -5.08
C ALA A 119 -2.30 -10.92 -5.78
N TYR A 120 -3.15 -10.27 -5.01
CA TYR A 120 -4.05 -9.23 -5.51
C TYR A 120 -3.99 -7.98 -4.65
N LEU A 121 -4.54 -6.90 -5.16
CA LEU A 121 -4.62 -5.61 -4.49
C LEU A 121 -5.80 -4.80 -5.01
N TRP A 122 -6.14 -3.76 -4.26
CA TRP A 122 -7.09 -2.73 -4.67
C TRP A 122 -6.38 -1.41 -4.88
N VAL A 123 -6.76 -0.68 -5.94
CA VAL A 123 -6.16 0.61 -6.28
C VAL A 123 -7.24 1.57 -6.79
N LEU A 124 -7.16 2.86 -6.42
CA LEU A 124 -8.06 3.87 -6.94
C LEU A 124 -8.00 3.93 -8.47
N GLU A 125 -9.17 3.94 -9.12
CA GLU A 125 -9.30 3.94 -10.58
C GLU A 125 -8.61 5.16 -11.21
N ASP A 126 -8.77 6.33 -10.60
CA ASP A 126 -8.18 7.59 -11.06
C ASP A 126 -6.74 7.82 -10.55
N ASN A 127 -5.98 6.75 -10.38
CA ASN A 127 -4.56 6.81 -10.03
C ASN A 127 -3.68 6.19 -11.13
N PRO A 128 -3.52 6.86 -12.29
CA PRO A 128 -2.82 6.29 -13.45
C PRO A 128 -1.36 5.94 -13.14
N ARG A 129 -0.73 6.67 -12.22
CA ARG A 129 0.65 6.39 -11.80
C ARG A 129 0.76 5.05 -11.05
N ALA A 130 -0.14 4.81 -10.11
CA ALA A 130 -0.18 3.54 -9.39
C ALA A 130 -0.53 2.37 -10.32
N LEU A 131 -1.49 2.55 -11.22
CA LEU A 131 -1.86 1.56 -12.23
C LEU A 131 -0.65 1.20 -13.11
N ALA A 132 0.10 2.19 -13.60
CA ALA A 132 1.30 1.95 -14.39
C ALA A 132 2.40 1.25 -13.59
N PHE A 133 2.56 1.62 -12.31
CA PHE A 133 3.49 0.97 -11.41
C PHE A 133 3.14 -0.51 -11.20
N TYR A 134 1.90 -0.82 -10.85
CA TYR A 134 1.49 -2.20 -10.61
C TYR A 134 1.54 -3.09 -11.84
N ARG A 135 1.27 -2.55 -13.03
CA ARG A 135 1.47 -3.27 -14.30
C ARG A 135 2.92 -3.72 -14.47
N LYS A 136 3.88 -2.87 -14.14
CA LYS A 136 5.32 -3.22 -14.18
C LYS A 136 5.69 -4.29 -13.14
N GLN A 137 4.89 -4.44 -12.08
CA GLN A 137 5.04 -5.48 -11.07
C GLN A 137 4.25 -6.77 -11.41
N GLY A 138 3.68 -6.86 -12.61
CA GLY A 138 2.96 -8.04 -13.08
C GLY A 138 1.47 -8.12 -12.69
N PHE A 139 0.91 -7.05 -12.11
CA PHE A 139 -0.51 -6.98 -11.75
C PHE A 139 -1.35 -6.48 -12.92
N GLN A 140 -2.51 -7.10 -13.15
CA GLN A 140 -3.46 -6.73 -14.21
C GLN A 140 -4.88 -6.66 -13.63
N PRO A 141 -5.77 -5.77 -14.15
CA PRO A 141 -7.17 -5.77 -13.77
C PRO A 141 -7.83 -7.13 -14.05
N ASP A 142 -8.66 -7.58 -13.12
CA ASP A 142 -9.47 -8.79 -13.30
C ASP A 142 -10.95 -8.50 -13.62
N GLY A 143 -11.29 -7.22 -13.77
CA GLY A 143 -12.64 -6.76 -14.08
C GLY A 143 -13.48 -6.42 -12.84
N LYS A 144 -13.03 -6.76 -11.63
CA LYS A 144 -13.76 -6.41 -10.41
C LYS A 144 -13.51 -4.95 -10.03
N ARG A 145 -14.61 -4.27 -9.69
CA ARG A 145 -14.63 -2.88 -9.22
C ARG A 145 -15.34 -2.82 -7.87
N ASN A 146 -14.97 -1.86 -7.07
CA ASN A 146 -15.60 -1.55 -5.80
C ASN A 146 -15.71 -0.02 -5.65
N THR A 147 -16.54 0.39 -4.72
CA THR A 147 -16.65 1.79 -4.30
C THR A 147 -16.22 1.87 -2.85
N LEU A 148 -15.24 2.73 -2.56
CA LEU A 148 -14.82 2.99 -1.19
C LEU A 148 -15.96 3.58 -0.36
N PRO A 149 -15.95 3.40 0.97
CA PRO A 149 -16.98 3.96 1.84
C PRO A 149 -17.00 5.49 1.81
N PRO A 150 -18.10 6.12 2.29
CA PRO A 150 -18.28 7.59 2.26
C PRO A 150 -17.14 8.39 2.89
N GLU A 151 -16.43 7.82 3.87
CA GLU A 151 -15.25 8.43 4.52
C GLU A 151 -14.11 8.67 3.52
N TRP A 152 -14.09 7.92 2.42
CA TRP A 152 -13.20 8.05 1.27
C TRP A 152 -13.90 8.67 0.06
N GLU A 153 -14.99 9.44 0.32
CA GLU A 153 -15.76 10.17 -0.68
C GLU A 153 -16.29 9.27 -1.82
N ALA A 154 -16.54 7.99 -1.50
CA ALA A 154 -17.06 6.97 -2.42
C ALA A 154 -16.27 6.83 -3.72
N LEU A 155 -14.94 6.99 -3.67
CA LEU A 155 -14.09 6.86 -4.85
C LEU A 155 -14.12 5.41 -5.38
N PRO A 156 -14.12 5.24 -6.72
CA PRO A 156 -14.05 3.93 -7.33
C PRO A 156 -12.64 3.34 -7.26
N GLU A 157 -12.56 2.04 -7.02
CA GLU A 157 -11.32 1.27 -7.05
C GLU A 157 -11.43 0.02 -7.94
N LEU A 158 -10.29 -0.40 -8.47
CA LEU A 158 -10.12 -1.58 -9.28
C LEU A 158 -9.35 -2.65 -8.53
N ARG A 159 -9.73 -3.91 -8.72
CA ARG A 159 -8.91 -5.03 -8.27
C ARG A 159 -7.90 -5.40 -9.35
N LEU A 160 -6.63 -5.50 -8.94
CA LEU A 160 -5.54 -5.99 -9.78
C LEU A 160 -5.02 -7.30 -9.23
N VAL A 161 -4.69 -8.24 -10.11
CA VAL A 161 -4.24 -9.58 -9.76
C VAL A 161 -2.93 -9.88 -10.48
N ARG A 162 -1.97 -10.45 -9.75
CA ARG A 162 -0.78 -11.10 -10.30
C ARG A 162 -0.91 -12.60 -10.07
N ARG A 163 -1.09 -13.35 -11.16
CA ARG A 163 -1.23 -14.81 -11.12
C ARG A 163 0.13 -15.50 -11.13
N ALA A 164 0.15 -16.78 -10.75
CA ALA A 164 1.33 -17.60 -10.98
C ALA A 164 1.63 -17.63 -12.48
N GLU A 165 2.93 -17.57 -12.85
CA GLU A 165 3.32 -17.89 -14.21
C GLU A 165 2.89 -19.34 -14.50
N GLU A 166 2.10 -19.53 -15.55
CA GLU A 166 1.82 -20.87 -16.04
C GLU A 166 3.15 -21.50 -16.40
N ALA A 167 3.48 -22.62 -15.77
CA ALA A 167 4.64 -23.40 -16.18
C ALA A 167 4.42 -23.77 -17.65
N THR A 168 5.11 -23.09 -18.54
CA THR A 168 5.18 -23.46 -19.95
C THR A 168 5.80 -24.84 -19.99
N GLY A 169 4.94 -25.88 -20.08
CA GLY A 169 5.36 -27.26 -20.26
C GLY A 169 6.15 -27.37 -21.57
N SER A 170 7.37 -27.79 -21.42
CA SER A 170 8.21 -28.23 -22.53
C SER A 170 7.82 -29.62 -22.96
#